data_5d57fc19c9df4f7b87d0da18088a8f6b
#
_entry.id   5d57fc19c9df4f7b87d0da18088a8f6b
#
_cell.length_a   1.000
_cell.length_b   1.000
_cell.length_c   1.000
_cell.angle_alpha   90.00
_cell.angle_beta   90.00
_cell.angle_gamma   90.00
#
_symmetry.space_group_name_H-M   'P 1'
#
loop_
_entity.id
_entity.type
_entity.pdbx_description
1 polymer ?
#
loop_
_entity_poly.entity_id
_entity_poly.type
_entity_poly.pdbx_seq_one_letter_code
_entity_poly.pdbx_strand_id
1 'polypeptide(L)'
;MNRIDGGHMRDEYDIMNLNPEKNFYHSAKGSYTPSKEVEAILDGFRLMDDTFMTMFFDQNFDATALMLNVILNRTDIQIKRMEVQKVEKNPEADGRNVILDIFAEDSDGKNYDVEIQRSDKGAARKRARFLSSVLDSRMLDSGEDFSKICDSYVIFITEKDVMCGNLPMYHINRHIEEFENAPFDDGNHIIYVNGSFKNDETAIGKLMHDFRCTSSVDMYYDVLKVGMHHYKETEGGREHMCKAVEDLMLKRDAERNIELAKEMIADNLPVEQIAKYSKLSMEKIQELINGKSA
;
A
#
# COMPACT_ATOMS: atom_id res chain seq x y z
N MET A 1 14.42 30.43 -28.75
CA MET A 1 13.24 29.87 -29.43
C MET A 1 13.61 28.49 -29.93
N ASN A 2 13.69 27.50 -29.05
CA ASN A 2 13.96 26.10 -29.41
C ASN A 2 12.80 25.28 -28.81
N ARG A 3 12.00 24.75 -29.72
CA ARG A 3 10.96 23.75 -29.42
C ARG A 3 11.68 22.50 -28.93
N ILE A 4 11.30 22.01 -27.75
CA ILE A 4 11.63 20.67 -27.30
C ILE A 4 10.55 19.78 -27.89
N ASP A 5 10.92 19.02 -28.92
CA ASP A 5 10.09 17.97 -29.51
C ASP A 5 9.76 16.92 -28.43
N GLY A 6 8.47 16.59 -28.33
CA GLY A 6 7.99 15.51 -27.51
C GLY A 6 8.61 14.18 -27.96
N GLY A 7 9.49 13.65 -27.13
CA GLY A 7 10.05 12.32 -27.32
C GLY A 7 8.91 11.30 -27.33
N HIS A 8 8.79 10.57 -28.43
CA HIS A 8 7.96 9.39 -28.60
C HIS A 8 8.32 8.40 -27.46
N MET A 9 7.44 8.26 -26.49
CA MET A 9 7.43 7.06 -25.67
C MET A 9 7.08 5.90 -26.59
N ARG A 10 7.87 4.83 -26.50
CA ARG A 10 7.79 3.66 -27.39
C ARG A 10 6.37 3.09 -27.36
N ASP A 11 5.76 3.06 -28.54
CA ASP A 11 4.45 2.45 -28.83
C ASP A 11 4.54 0.91 -28.90
N GLU A 12 5.15 0.25 -27.91
CA GLU A 12 5.17 -1.21 -27.83
C GLU A 12 5.28 -1.64 -26.36
N TYR A 13 4.24 -1.34 -25.55
CA TYR A 13 3.97 -2.20 -24.42
C TYR A 13 3.14 -3.36 -24.94
N ASP A 14 3.83 -4.48 -25.14
CA ASP A 14 3.21 -5.75 -25.52
C ASP A 14 2.27 -6.21 -24.39
N ILE A 15 0.98 -5.85 -24.53
CA ILE A 15 -0.12 -6.19 -23.62
C ILE A 15 -0.27 -7.73 -23.46
N MET A 16 0.41 -8.52 -24.30
CA MET A 16 0.42 -9.98 -24.28
C MET A 16 1.37 -10.61 -23.27
N ASN A 17 2.25 -9.86 -22.64
CA ASN A 17 3.22 -10.39 -21.67
C ASN A 17 2.81 -10.29 -20.20
N LEU A 18 1.59 -9.84 -19.90
CA LEU A 18 0.95 -10.15 -18.61
C LEU A 18 0.61 -11.63 -18.62
N ASN A 19 1.58 -12.48 -18.20
CA ASN A 19 1.43 -13.93 -18.23
C ASN A 19 0.32 -14.36 -17.24
N PRO A 20 -0.91 -14.69 -17.73
CA PRO A 20 -2.02 -15.11 -16.87
C PRO A 20 -1.78 -16.47 -16.20
N GLU A 21 -0.74 -17.21 -16.61
CA GLU A 21 -0.48 -18.58 -16.15
C GLU A 21 0.26 -18.66 -14.81
N LYS A 22 0.70 -17.54 -14.21
CA LYS A 22 1.30 -17.54 -12.88
C LYS A 22 0.31 -17.30 -11.74
N ASN A 23 -0.96 -17.04 -12.01
CA ASN A 23 -1.98 -16.94 -10.98
C ASN A 23 -2.44 -18.36 -10.56
N PHE A 24 -2.05 -18.77 -9.37
CA PHE A 24 -2.31 -20.07 -8.72
C PHE A 24 -3.78 -20.34 -8.35
N TYR A 25 -4.75 -19.78 -9.06
CA TYR A 25 -6.17 -20.03 -8.83
C TYR A 25 -6.85 -20.58 -10.09
N HIS A 26 -6.59 -21.87 -10.39
CA HIS A 26 -7.56 -22.65 -11.17
C HIS A 26 -8.79 -22.90 -10.30
N SER A 27 -9.81 -22.07 -10.45
CA SER A 27 -11.12 -22.34 -9.86
C SER A 27 -11.72 -23.59 -10.48
N ALA A 28 -12.17 -24.51 -9.62
CA ALA A 28 -13.11 -25.55 -10.03
C ALA A 28 -14.32 -24.88 -10.73
N LYS A 29 -14.76 -25.44 -11.85
CA LYS A 29 -15.90 -24.97 -12.65
C LYS A 29 -17.21 -25.01 -11.85
N GLY A 30 -17.45 -23.97 -11.04
CA GLY A 30 -18.73 -23.64 -10.45
C GLY A 30 -18.94 -22.14 -10.72
N SER A 31 -20.09 -21.74 -11.21
CA SER A 31 -20.38 -20.32 -11.45
C SER A 31 -20.39 -19.59 -10.11
N TYR A 32 -19.30 -18.88 -9.81
CA TYR A 32 -19.23 -17.94 -8.69
C TYR A 32 -20.11 -16.72 -9.01
N THR A 33 -21.00 -16.37 -8.11
CA THR A 33 -21.83 -15.17 -8.24
C THR A 33 -21.70 -14.37 -6.95
N PRO A 34 -21.00 -13.22 -6.95
CA PRO A 34 -20.85 -12.40 -5.77
C PRO A 34 -22.20 -11.80 -5.34
N SER A 35 -22.30 -11.46 -4.06
CA SER A 35 -23.45 -10.71 -3.57
C SER A 35 -23.43 -9.28 -4.10
N LYS A 36 -24.61 -8.64 -4.22
CA LYS A 36 -24.71 -7.23 -4.62
C LYS A 36 -23.94 -6.29 -3.68
N GLU A 37 -23.80 -6.64 -2.42
CA GLU A 37 -23.02 -5.88 -1.44
C GLU A 37 -21.52 -5.93 -1.78
N VAL A 38 -20.99 -7.11 -2.08
CA VAL A 38 -19.59 -7.31 -2.49
C VAL A 38 -19.30 -6.55 -3.80
N GLU A 39 -20.21 -6.62 -4.78
CA GLU A 39 -20.06 -5.87 -6.03
C GLU A 39 -20.04 -4.36 -5.79
N ALA A 40 -20.93 -3.83 -4.96
CA ALA A 40 -20.97 -2.41 -4.63
C ALA A 40 -19.69 -1.93 -3.90
N ILE A 41 -19.12 -2.76 -3.03
CA ILE A 41 -17.84 -2.47 -2.37
C ILE A 41 -16.72 -2.42 -3.42
N LEU A 42 -16.64 -3.42 -4.29
CA LEU A 42 -15.64 -3.45 -5.35
C LEU A 42 -15.73 -2.24 -6.28
N ASP A 43 -16.95 -1.88 -6.71
CA ASP A 43 -17.17 -0.72 -7.59
C ASP A 43 -16.70 0.58 -6.93
N GLY A 44 -16.81 0.70 -5.62
CA GLY A 44 -16.33 1.85 -4.84
C GLY A 44 -14.84 1.89 -4.57
N PHE A 45 -14.08 0.82 -4.82
CA PHE A 45 -12.64 0.79 -4.53
C PHE A 45 -11.83 1.76 -5.39
N ARG A 46 -10.80 2.35 -4.77
CA ARG A 46 -9.80 3.25 -5.35
C ARG A 46 -8.41 2.72 -5.01
N LEU A 47 -7.38 3.19 -5.69
CA LEU A 47 -5.98 2.85 -5.34
C LEU A 47 -5.57 3.33 -3.94
N MET A 48 -6.35 4.23 -3.33
CA MET A 48 -6.19 4.66 -1.94
C MET A 48 -6.73 3.65 -0.92
N ASP A 49 -7.48 2.64 -1.34
CA ASP A 49 -8.11 1.66 -0.43
C ASP A 49 -7.19 0.45 -0.24
N ASP A 50 -6.83 0.16 1.00
CA ASP A 50 -5.81 -0.82 1.41
C ASP A 50 -5.95 -2.19 0.70
N THR A 51 -7.14 -2.79 0.73
CA THR A 51 -7.38 -4.09 0.07
C THR A 51 -7.14 -4.04 -1.44
N PHE A 52 -7.61 -2.98 -2.10
CA PHE A 52 -7.44 -2.83 -3.55
C PHE A 52 -5.99 -2.49 -3.91
N MET A 53 -5.37 -1.58 -3.16
CA MET A 53 -3.96 -1.23 -3.30
C MET A 53 -3.06 -2.46 -3.20
N THR A 54 -3.25 -3.27 -2.15
CA THR A 54 -2.46 -4.49 -1.92
C THR A 54 -2.51 -5.41 -3.15
N MET A 55 -3.70 -5.67 -3.69
CA MET A 55 -3.84 -6.55 -4.85
C MET A 55 -3.37 -5.90 -6.15
N PHE A 56 -3.59 -4.60 -6.31
CA PHE A 56 -3.24 -3.86 -7.51
C PHE A 56 -1.71 -3.76 -7.70
N PHE A 57 -0.98 -3.48 -6.61
CA PHE A 57 0.47 -3.33 -6.66
C PHE A 57 1.22 -4.66 -6.47
N ASP A 58 0.55 -5.76 -6.09
CA ASP A 58 1.23 -7.05 -5.96
C ASP A 58 1.82 -7.50 -7.31
N GLN A 59 3.16 -7.62 -7.35
CA GLN A 59 3.95 -7.93 -8.55
C GLN A 59 3.73 -6.96 -9.75
N ASN A 60 3.15 -5.80 -9.53
CA ASN A 60 2.94 -4.78 -10.56
C ASN A 60 4.11 -3.80 -10.62
N PHE A 61 5.22 -4.27 -11.18
CA PHE A 61 6.48 -3.51 -11.29
C PHE A 61 6.31 -2.21 -12.07
N ASP A 62 5.54 -2.25 -13.17
CA ASP A 62 5.34 -1.08 -14.04
C ASP A 62 4.53 0.02 -13.35
N ALA A 63 3.46 -0.34 -12.63
CA ALA A 63 2.68 0.63 -11.88
C ALA A 63 3.50 1.25 -10.73
N THR A 64 4.32 0.44 -10.05
CA THR A 64 5.22 0.91 -8.98
C THR A 64 6.30 1.82 -9.55
N ALA A 65 6.94 1.45 -10.67
CA ALA A 65 7.92 2.29 -11.35
C ALA A 65 7.31 3.61 -11.82
N LEU A 66 6.12 3.59 -12.44
CA LEU A 66 5.39 4.80 -12.84
C LEU A 66 5.16 5.72 -11.64
N MET A 67 4.60 5.19 -10.57
CA MET A 67 4.30 5.95 -9.35
C MET A 67 5.55 6.64 -8.81
N LEU A 68 6.65 5.90 -8.63
CA LEU A 68 7.92 6.43 -8.14
C LEU A 68 8.53 7.46 -9.10
N ASN A 69 8.51 7.20 -10.41
CA ASN A 69 9.00 8.14 -11.42
C ASN A 69 8.24 9.47 -11.37
N VAL A 70 6.91 9.44 -11.22
CA VAL A 70 6.09 10.65 -11.11
C VAL A 70 6.39 11.40 -9.80
N ILE A 71 6.44 10.71 -8.67
CA ILE A 71 6.67 11.32 -7.34
C ILE A 71 8.07 11.96 -7.28
N LEU A 72 9.08 11.27 -7.80
CA LEU A 72 10.48 11.71 -7.75
C LEU A 72 10.89 12.58 -8.95
N ASN A 73 9.94 12.88 -9.86
CA ASN A 73 10.19 13.61 -11.09
C ASN A 73 11.36 13.00 -11.90
N ARG A 74 11.35 11.67 -12.05
CA ARG A 74 12.31 10.86 -12.79
C ARG A 74 11.60 10.12 -13.92
N THR A 75 12.39 9.45 -14.79
CA THR A 75 11.89 8.63 -15.91
C THR A 75 12.65 7.31 -16.05
N ASP A 76 13.61 7.08 -15.19
CA ASP A 76 14.64 6.03 -15.30
C ASP A 76 14.55 4.98 -14.18
N ILE A 77 13.63 5.12 -13.23
CA ILE A 77 13.45 4.12 -12.16
C ILE A 77 12.91 2.83 -12.76
N GLN A 78 13.65 1.76 -12.56
CA GLN A 78 13.27 0.40 -12.92
C GLN A 78 13.30 -0.46 -11.67
N ILE A 79 12.17 -1.07 -11.34
CA ILE A 79 12.02 -1.89 -10.14
C ILE A 79 12.60 -3.29 -10.40
N LYS A 80 13.54 -3.70 -9.57
CA LYS A 80 14.17 -5.02 -9.59
C LYS A 80 13.49 -6.00 -8.66
N ARG A 81 13.04 -5.53 -7.50
CA ARG A 81 12.36 -6.32 -6.48
C ARG A 81 11.26 -5.49 -5.84
N MET A 82 10.15 -6.14 -5.51
CA MET A 82 9.08 -5.53 -4.73
C MET A 82 8.36 -6.57 -3.89
N GLU A 83 7.80 -6.13 -2.79
CA GLU A 83 6.93 -6.90 -1.90
C GLU A 83 5.83 -6.00 -1.36
N VAL A 84 4.59 -6.44 -1.42
CA VAL A 84 3.45 -5.73 -0.83
C VAL A 84 3.12 -6.34 0.51
N GLN A 85 2.72 -5.50 1.49
CA GLN A 85 2.48 -5.92 2.88
C GLN A 85 3.67 -6.68 3.49
N LYS A 86 4.88 -6.19 3.21
CA LYS A 86 6.13 -6.79 3.67
C LYS A 86 6.26 -6.67 5.19
N VAL A 87 6.35 -7.81 5.86
CA VAL A 87 6.52 -7.85 7.32
C VAL A 87 8.00 -7.76 7.69
N GLU A 88 8.39 -6.65 8.29
CA GLU A 88 9.71 -6.48 8.89
C GLU A 88 9.66 -6.82 10.39
N LYS A 89 10.24 -7.96 10.74
CA LYS A 89 10.30 -8.41 12.14
C LYS A 89 11.36 -7.64 12.90
N ASN A 90 11.04 -7.23 14.13
CA ASN A 90 12.05 -6.69 15.03
C ASN A 90 13.00 -7.82 15.43
N PRO A 91 14.33 -7.59 15.45
CA PRO A 91 15.29 -8.59 15.93
C PRO A 91 15.10 -8.98 17.40
N GLU A 92 14.57 -8.06 18.22
CA GLU A 92 14.22 -8.33 19.60
C GLU A 92 12.84 -8.99 19.69
N ALA A 93 12.72 -10.05 20.50
CA ALA A 93 11.50 -10.87 20.56
C ALA A 93 10.24 -10.08 20.94
N ASP A 94 10.38 -9.04 21.77
CA ASP A 94 9.30 -8.16 22.21
C ASP A 94 9.27 -6.82 21.44
N GLY A 95 10.12 -6.66 20.42
CA GLY A 95 10.21 -5.46 19.61
C GLY A 95 9.04 -5.32 18.66
N ARG A 96 8.69 -4.07 18.31
CA ARG A 96 7.60 -3.76 17.41
C ARG A 96 7.94 -4.19 15.97
N ASN A 97 7.21 -5.13 15.41
CA ASN A 97 7.22 -5.41 13.97
C ASN A 97 6.55 -4.26 13.20
N VAL A 98 6.92 -4.09 11.95
CA VAL A 98 6.26 -3.18 11.01
C VAL A 98 5.82 -3.94 9.76
N ILE A 99 4.79 -3.44 9.12
CA ILE A 99 4.36 -3.88 7.81
C ILE A 99 4.54 -2.68 6.90
N LEU A 100 5.30 -2.86 5.82
CA LEU A 100 5.49 -1.88 4.75
C LEU A 100 4.41 -2.12 3.70
N ASP A 101 3.67 -1.08 3.33
CA ASP A 101 2.56 -1.25 2.39
C ASP A 101 3.08 -1.70 1.01
N ILE A 102 4.05 -0.97 0.44
CA ILE A 102 4.72 -1.34 -0.80
C ILE A 102 6.23 -1.12 -0.61
N PHE A 103 6.97 -2.20 -0.45
CA PHE A 103 8.44 -2.17 -0.52
C PHE A 103 8.91 -2.37 -1.96
N ALA A 104 9.86 -1.56 -2.42
CA ALA A 104 10.49 -1.72 -3.71
C ALA A 104 12.01 -1.44 -3.63
N GLU A 105 12.77 -2.13 -4.46
CA GLU A 105 14.20 -1.92 -4.71
C GLU A 105 14.39 -1.70 -6.21
N ASP A 106 15.10 -0.66 -6.61
CA ASP A 106 15.38 -0.38 -8.00
C ASP A 106 16.69 -1.04 -8.49
N SER A 107 17.00 -0.85 -9.76
CA SER A 107 18.22 -1.39 -10.38
C SER A 107 19.52 -0.83 -9.81
N ASP A 108 19.45 0.34 -9.16
CA ASP A 108 20.60 1.01 -8.52
C ASP A 108 20.76 0.60 -7.05
N GLY A 109 19.86 -0.26 -6.53
CA GLY A 109 19.85 -0.71 -5.13
C GLY A 109 19.19 0.26 -4.16
N LYS A 110 18.55 1.32 -4.65
CA LYS A 110 17.80 2.24 -3.80
C LYS A 110 16.52 1.58 -3.30
N ASN A 111 16.18 1.85 -2.04
CA ASN A 111 15.03 1.25 -1.39
C ASN A 111 13.90 2.25 -1.20
N TYR A 112 12.70 1.81 -1.45
CA TYR A 112 11.47 2.59 -1.37
C TYR A 112 10.46 1.88 -0.48
N ASP A 113 9.87 2.62 0.45
CA ASP A 113 8.69 2.23 1.21
C ASP A 113 7.59 3.23 0.90
N VAL A 114 6.53 2.78 0.23
CA VAL A 114 5.39 3.63 -0.11
C VAL A 114 4.21 3.24 0.75
N GLU A 115 3.82 4.15 1.62
CA GLU A 115 2.73 4.02 2.58
C GLU A 115 1.49 4.77 2.08
N ILE A 116 0.39 4.06 1.85
CA ILE A 116 -0.87 4.66 1.39
C ILE A 116 -1.83 4.79 2.56
N GLN A 117 -2.12 6.02 2.99
CA GLN A 117 -2.81 6.29 4.26
C GLN A 117 -4.07 7.12 4.08
N ARG A 118 -5.24 6.53 4.38
CA ARG A 118 -6.53 7.22 4.40
C ARG A 118 -6.76 8.03 5.68
N SER A 119 -5.99 7.74 6.73
CA SER A 119 -6.09 8.37 8.04
C SER A 119 -4.82 9.14 8.38
N ASP A 120 -4.96 10.37 8.89
CA ASP A 120 -3.85 11.20 9.33
C ASP A 120 -3.01 10.53 10.43
N LYS A 121 -3.63 9.66 11.25
CA LYS A 121 -2.93 8.89 12.31
C LYS A 121 -1.88 7.94 11.74
N GLY A 122 -2.11 7.38 10.54
CA GLY A 122 -1.17 6.50 9.87
C GLY A 122 0.09 7.21 9.37
N ALA A 123 0.00 8.49 9.02
CA ALA A 123 1.07 9.30 8.46
C ALA A 123 1.84 10.15 9.48
N ALA A 124 1.96 9.67 10.74
CA ALA A 124 2.64 10.41 11.79
C ALA A 124 4.14 10.58 11.51
N ARG A 125 4.69 11.78 11.74
CA ARG A 125 6.12 12.12 11.50
C ARG A 125 7.09 11.18 12.21
N LYS A 126 6.74 10.71 13.43
CA LYS A 126 7.57 9.73 14.16
C LYS A 126 7.54 8.34 13.53
N ARG A 127 6.40 7.96 12.88
CA ARG A 127 6.31 6.72 12.12
C ARG A 127 7.22 6.80 10.89
N ALA A 128 7.19 7.89 10.14
CA ALA A 128 8.06 8.07 8.98
C ALA A 128 9.55 7.91 9.35
N ARG A 129 9.99 8.58 10.44
CA ARG A 129 11.36 8.41 10.95
C ARG A 129 11.68 6.97 11.34
N PHE A 130 10.73 6.25 11.96
CA PHE A 130 10.92 4.87 12.37
C PHE A 130 11.05 3.93 11.15
N LEU A 131 10.17 4.06 10.15
CA LEU A 131 10.22 3.29 8.91
C LEU A 131 11.54 3.53 8.16
N SER A 132 11.98 4.79 8.07
CA SER A 132 13.27 5.17 7.49
C SER A 132 14.43 4.42 8.16
N SER A 133 14.46 4.37 9.51
CA SER A 133 15.47 3.62 10.24
C SER A 133 15.40 2.10 10.02
N VAL A 134 14.19 1.56 9.81
CA VAL A 134 13.99 0.14 9.50
C VAL A 134 14.55 -0.18 8.11
N LEU A 135 14.28 0.65 7.10
CA LEU A 135 14.84 0.49 5.76
C LEU A 135 16.38 0.47 5.81
N ASP A 136 16.99 1.49 6.40
CA ASP A 136 18.45 1.62 6.47
C ASP A 136 19.10 0.43 7.19
N SER A 137 18.48 -0.05 8.28
CA SER A 137 18.99 -1.18 9.06
C SER A 137 18.98 -2.53 8.31
N ARG A 138 18.31 -2.61 7.18
CA ARG A 138 18.18 -3.82 6.35
C ARG A 138 19.08 -3.82 5.12
N MET A 139 19.78 -2.72 4.88
CA MET A 139 20.63 -2.60 3.68
C MET A 139 22.02 -3.20 3.87
N LEU A 140 22.46 -3.41 5.13
CA LEU A 140 23.79 -3.92 5.44
C LEU A 140 23.73 -5.24 6.20
N ASP A 141 24.57 -6.18 5.78
CA ASP A 141 24.89 -7.36 6.57
C ASP A 141 25.94 -7.05 7.65
N SER A 142 26.07 -7.98 8.62
CA SER A 142 27.03 -7.82 9.72
C SER A 142 28.46 -7.71 9.19
N GLY A 143 29.12 -6.59 9.53
CA GLY A 143 30.52 -6.32 9.16
C GLY A 143 30.70 -5.59 7.82
N GLU A 144 29.61 -5.25 7.13
CA GLU A 144 29.69 -4.41 5.93
C GLU A 144 29.98 -2.94 6.27
N ASP A 145 30.60 -2.24 5.32
CA ASP A 145 30.93 -0.81 5.45
C ASP A 145 29.68 0.05 5.22
N PHE A 146 29.47 1.08 6.04
CA PHE A 146 28.36 2.01 5.94
C PHE A 146 28.28 2.76 4.61
N SER A 147 29.38 2.89 3.88
CA SER A 147 29.42 3.49 2.53
C SER A 147 28.61 2.71 1.48
N LYS A 148 28.19 1.47 1.79
CA LYS A 148 27.35 0.64 0.94
C LYS A 148 25.85 0.91 1.09
N ILE A 149 25.44 1.71 2.09
CA ILE A 149 24.05 2.09 2.24
C ILE A 149 23.64 2.91 1.01
N CYS A 150 22.63 2.43 0.29
CA CYS A 150 22.04 3.15 -0.83
C CYS A 150 21.00 4.17 -0.32
N ASP A 151 20.57 5.08 -1.21
CA ASP A 151 19.49 6.00 -0.87
C ASP A 151 18.22 5.24 -0.46
N SER A 152 17.54 5.75 0.56
CA SER A 152 16.27 5.25 1.04
C SER A 152 15.17 6.29 0.99
N TYR A 153 13.97 5.86 0.61
CA TYR A 153 12.81 6.72 0.44
C TYR A 153 11.62 6.18 1.23
N VAL A 154 11.12 6.94 2.19
CA VAL A 154 9.82 6.67 2.83
C VAL A 154 8.82 7.68 2.29
N ILE A 155 7.82 7.18 1.54
CA ILE A 155 6.85 8.00 0.81
C ILE A 155 5.47 7.74 1.38
N PHE A 156 4.86 8.76 1.98
CA PHE A 156 3.47 8.71 2.41
C PHE A 156 2.57 9.35 1.36
N ILE A 157 1.66 8.56 0.77
CA ILE A 157 0.56 9.08 -0.03
C ILE A 157 -0.66 9.16 0.88
N THR A 158 -1.10 10.38 1.22
CA THR A 158 -2.18 10.60 2.19
C THR A 158 -3.45 11.09 1.51
N GLU A 159 -4.62 10.63 1.95
CA GLU A 159 -5.90 11.05 1.35
C GLU A 159 -6.18 12.54 1.53
N LYS A 160 -5.63 13.15 2.60
CA LYS A 160 -5.71 14.59 2.90
C LYS A 160 -4.32 15.19 3.05
N ASP A 161 -4.24 16.52 2.94
CA ASP A 161 -3.00 17.26 3.20
C ASP A 161 -2.66 17.27 4.71
N VAL A 162 -1.87 16.32 5.17
CA VAL A 162 -1.46 16.20 6.58
C VAL A 162 -0.47 17.28 7.03
N MET A 163 0.15 17.99 6.08
CA MET A 163 1.05 19.12 6.38
C MET A 163 0.34 20.47 6.36
N CYS A 164 -0.89 20.54 5.85
CA CYS A 164 -1.73 21.73 5.78
C CYS A 164 -1.12 22.91 5.00
N GLY A 165 -0.18 22.66 4.10
CA GLY A 165 0.47 23.71 3.28
C GLY A 165 -0.16 23.88 1.91
N ASN A 166 -1.15 23.05 1.54
CA ASN A 166 -1.82 23.05 0.23
C ASN A 166 -0.85 22.89 -0.96
N LEU A 167 0.26 22.18 -0.72
CA LEU A 167 1.22 21.83 -1.75
C LEU A 167 0.98 20.38 -2.25
N PRO A 168 1.42 20.03 -3.47
CA PRO A 168 1.29 18.67 -3.99
C PRO A 168 2.12 17.65 -3.20
N MET A 169 3.29 18.08 -2.74
CA MET A 169 4.24 17.23 -2.00
C MET A 169 5.08 18.04 -1.04
N TYR A 170 5.63 17.34 -0.04
CA TYR A 170 6.54 17.88 0.97
C TYR A 170 7.74 16.96 1.08
N HIS A 171 8.94 17.49 0.82
CA HIS A 171 10.21 16.79 0.98
C HIS A 171 10.80 17.15 2.34
N ILE A 172 11.14 16.16 3.15
CA ILE A 172 11.73 16.33 4.46
C ILE A 172 13.17 15.81 4.39
N ASN A 173 14.12 16.74 4.45
CA ASN A 173 15.55 16.48 4.38
C ASN A 173 16.25 17.01 5.64
N ARG A 174 17.43 16.48 5.95
CA ARG A 174 18.29 16.96 7.02
C ARG A 174 19.20 18.08 6.52
N HIS A 175 19.50 19.05 7.41
CA HIS A 175 20.33 20.19 7.12
C HIS A 175 21.34 20.41 8.25
N ILE A 176 22.47 21.02 7.92
CA ILE A 176 23.53 21.41 8.88
C ILE A 176 23.24 22.86 9.26
N GLU A 177 22.74 23.08 10.48
CA GLU A 177 22.29 24.40 10.97
C GLU A 177 23.42 25.45 10.95
N GLU A 178 24.63 25.05 11.37
CA GLU A 178 25.81 25.91 11.44
C GLU A 178 26.40 26.26 10.07
N PHE A 179 25.94 25.61 9.01
CA PHE A 179 26.43 25.77 7.63
C PHE A 179 25.34 26.34 6.73
N GLU A 180 24.68 27.43 7.14
CA GLU A 180 23.63 28.12 6.39
C GLU A 180 22.48 27.19 5.93
N ASN A 181 22.18 26.18 6.73
CA ASN A 181 21.23 25.12 6.40
C ASN A 181 21.60 24.34 5.11
N ALA A 182 22.90 24.13 4.86
CA ALA A 182 23.34 23.28 3.76
C ALA A 182 22.72 21.87 3.90
N PRO A 183 22.36 21.20 2.80
CA PRO A 183 21.89 19.81 2.86
C PRO A 183 22.92 18.89 3.53
N PHE A 184 22.45 17.94 4.32
CA PHE A 184 23.33 16.93 4.93
C PHE A 184 23.68 15.81 3.95
N ASP A 185 22.85 15.60 2.92
CA ASP A 185 23.05 14.69 1.78
C ASP A 185 23.44 13.25 2.20
N ASP A 186 22.70 12.70 3.16
CA ASP A 186 22.93 11.35 3.68
C ASP A 186 22.16 10.26 2.91
N GLY A 187 21.45 10.60 1.84
CA GLY A 187 20.70 9.67 1.00
C GLY A 187 19.39 9.17 1.63
N ASN A 188 18.97 9.71 2.79
CA ASN A 188 17.74 9.35 3.45
C ASN A 188 16.64 10.40 3.21
N HIS A 189 15.53 9.97 2.58
CA HIS A 189 14.47 10.86 2.13
C HIS A 189 13.11 10.46 2.72
N ILE A 190 12.36 11.44 3.20
CA ILE A 190 10.97 11.28 3.60
C ILE A 190 10.13 12.23 2.77
N ILE A 191 9.08 11.70 2.12
CA ILE A 191 8.21 12.47 1.23
C ILE A 191 6.76 12.27 1.65
N TYR A 192 6.01 13.37 1.75
CA TYR A 192 4.56 13.33 1.91
C TYR A 192 3.89 13.82 0.65
N VAL A 193 3.05 12.99 0.05
CA VAL A 193 2.26 13.31 -1.14
C VAL A 193 0.84 13.61 -0.72
N ASN A 194 0.34 14.78 -1.11
CA ASN A 194 -1.01 15.21 -0.82
C ASN A 194 -2.01 14.61 -1.81
N GLY A 195 -2.67 13.51 -1.46
CA GLY A 195 -3.66 12.84 -2.30
C GLY A 195 -4.92 13.66 -2.57
N SER A 196 -5.16 14.76 -1.84
CA SER A 196 -6.27 15.69 -2.13
C SER A 196 -5.92 16.74 -3.18
N PHE A 197 -4.68 16.82 -3.65
CA PHE A 197 -4.24 17.78 -4.65
C PHE A 197 -4.95 17.56 -6.00
N LYS A 198 -5.47 18.66 -6.60
CA LYS A 198 -6.34 18.62 -7.79
C LYS A 198 -5.85 19.55 -8.90
N ASN A 199 -4.65 19.32 -9.40
CA ASN A 199 -4.17 20.06 -10.56
C ASN A 199 -3.73 19.07 -11.66
N ASP A 200 -4.64 18.72 -12.54
CA ASP A 200 -4.46 17.71 -13.59
C ASP A 200 -3.55 18.22 -14.75
N GLU A 201 -3.05 19.43 -14.68
CA GLU A 201 -2.00 19.93 -15.59
C GLU A 201 -0.60 19.40 -15.19
N THR A 202 -0.46 18.94 -13.94
CA THR A 202 0.81 18.40 -13.41
C THR A 202 0.81 16.87 -13.37
N ALA A 203 1.99 16.26 -13.51
CA ALA A 203 2.14 14.80 -13.43
C ALA A 203 1.63 14.26 -12.08
N ILE A 204 1.99 14.90 -10.98
CA ILE A 204 1.55 14.49 -9.64
C ILE A 204 0.04 14.68 -9.45
N GLY A 205 -0.55 15.73 -10.01
CA GLY A 205 -2.00 15.94 -9.95
C GLY A 205 -2.76 14.86 -10.70
N LYS A 206 -2.29 14.45 -11.90
CA LYS A 206 -2.83 13.31 -12.66
C LYS A 206 -2.69 12.01 -11.88
N LEU A 207 -1.54 11.76 -11.25
CA LEU A 207 -1.35 10.56 -10.42
C LEU A 207 -2.33 10.54 -9.25
N MET A 208 -2.48 11.65 -8.53
CA MET A 208 -3.42 11.74 -7.41
C MET A 208 -4.89 11.69 -7.88
N HIS A 209 -5.19 12.16 -9.08
CA HIS A 209 -6.50 11.94 -9.72
C HIS A 209 -6.75 10.43 -9.89
N ASP A 210 -5.83 9.71 -10.52
CA ASP A 210 -5.95 8.27 -10.76
C ASP A 210 -6.09 7.47 -9.47
N PHE A 211 -5.38 7.87 -8.42
CA PHE A 211 -5.51 7.25 -7.09
C PHE A 211 -6.89 7.43 -6.46
N ARG A 212 -7.66 8.44 -6.88
CA ARG A 212 -9.04 8.68 -6.43
C ARG A 212 -10.09 8.10 -7.36
N CYS A 213 -9.73 7.67 -8.57
CA CYS A 213 -10.67 7.09 -9.53
C CYS A 213 -11.25 5.77 -9.03
N THR A 214 -12.51 5.54 -9.35
CA THR A 214 -13.20 4.26 -9.16
C THR A 214 -13.40 3.49 -10.46
N SER A 215 -13.11 4.11 -11.61
CA SER A 215 -13.29 3.56 -12.96
C SER A 215 -12.04 3.78 -13.80
N SER A 216 -11.69 2.79 -14.62
CA SER A 216 -10.51 2.83 -15.49
C SER A 216 -10.61 3.90 -16.56
N VAL A 217 -11.82 4.19 -17.08
CA VAL A 217 -12.02 5.16 -18.18
C VAL A 217 -11.66 6.59 -17.81
N ASP A 218 -11.69 6.91 -16.51
CA ASP A 218 -11.41 8.25 -16.00
C ASP A 218 -9.94 8.50 -15.72
N MET A 219 -9.08 7.47 -15.80
CA MET A 219 -7.66 7.55 -15.45
C MET A 219 -6.80 8.15 -16.56
N TYR A 220 -5.75 8.85 -16.18
CA TYR A 220 -4.77 9.49 -17.08
C TYR A 220 -3.63 8.55 -17.48
N TYR A 221 -3.11 7.74 -16.54
CA TYR A 221 -1.96 6.87 -16.80
C TYR A 221 -2.39 5.50 -17.29
N ASP A 222 -2.00 5.12 -18.51
CA ASP A 222 -2.42 3.87 -19.15
C ASP A 222 -2.04 2.63 -18.34
N VAL A 223 -0.88 2.62 -17.68
CA VAL A 223 -0.46 1.51 -16.82
C VAL A 223 -1.44 1.30 -15.66
N LEU A 224 -1.87 2.38 -15.00
CA LEU A 224 -2.85 2.30 -13.91
C LEU A 224 -4.25 1.96 -14.44
N LYS A 225 -4.61 2.52 -15.60
CA LYS A 225 -5.86 2.24 -16.30
C LYS A 225 -6.02 0.77 -16.64
N VAL A 226 -4.98 0.14 -17.20
CA VAL A 226 -5.00 -1.30 -17.56
C VAL A 226 -5.18 -2.16 -16.32
N GLY A 227 -4.47 -1.87 -15.23
CA GLY A 227 -4.62 -2.60 -13.98
C GLY A 227 -6.03 -2.42 -13.37
N MET A 228 -6.55 -1.19 -13.34
CA MET A 228 -7.91 -0.90 -12.84
C MET A 228 -8.95 -1.66 -13.68
N HIS A 229 -8.84 -1.60 -15.00
CA HIS A 229 -9.72 -2.34 -15.93
C HIS A 229 -9.66 -3.85 -15.66
N HIS A 230 -8.45 -4.41 -15.50
CA HIS A 230 -8.29 -5.83 -15.23
C HIS A 230 -9.07 -6.25 -13.98
N TYR A 231 -8.84 -5.60 -12.84
CA TYR A 231 -9.43 -6.02 -11.56
C TYR A 231 -10.92 -5.70 -11.43
N LYS A 232 -11.44 -4.66 -12.07
CA LYS A 232 -12.82 -4.21 -11.88
C LYS A 232 -13.76 -4.56 -13.03
N GLU A 233 -13.24 -4.73 -14.26
CA GLU A 233 -14.06 -4.80 -15.45
C GLU A 233 -13.92 -6.12 -16.23
N THR A 234 -12.80 -6.87 -16.06
CA THR A 234 -12.69 -8.22 -16.64
C THR A 234 -13.35 -9.27 -15.73
N GLU A 235 -13.94 -10.31 -16.32
CA GLU A 235 -14.62 -11.38 -15.58
C GLU A 235 -13.70 -12.03 -14.52
N GLY A 236 -12.50 -12.47 -14.93
CA GLY A 236 -11.56 -13.14 -14.03
C GLY A 236 -10.99 -12.24 -12.93
N GLY A 237 -10.61 -11.00 -13.26
CA GLY A 237 -10.10 -10.03 -12.29
C GLY A 237 -11.18 -9.64 -11.28
N ARG A 238 -12.40 -9.39 -11.76
CA ARG A 238 -13.56 -9.05 -10.91
C ARG A 238 -13.92 -10.20 -9.96
N GLU A 239 -13.95 -11.44 -10.45
CA GLU A 239 -14.17 -12.61 -9.60
C GLU A 239 -13.12 -12.72 -8.50
N HIS A 240 -11.85 -12.55 -8.85
CA HIS A 240 -10.74 -12.58 -7.88
C HIS A 240 -10.90 -11.50 -6.81
N MET A 241 -11.22 -10.26 -7.21
CA MET A 241 -11.43 -9.16 -6.28
C MET A 241 -12.66 -9.37 -5.38
N CYS A 242 -13.76 -9.87 -5.92
CA CYS A 242 -14.95 -10.15 -5.14
C CYS A 242 -14.68 -11.20 -4.05
N LYS A 243 -13.93 -12.25 -4.35
CA LYS A 243 -13.51 -13.25 -3.35
C LYS A 243 -12.63 -12.63 -2.27
N ALA A 244 -11.68 -11.77 -2.62
CA ALA A 244 -10.86 -11.06 -1.65
C ALA A 244 -11.67 -10.13 -0.73
N VAL A 245 -12.71 -9.47 -1.27
CA VAL A 245 -13.64 -8.66 -0.48
C VAL A 245 -14.44 -9.55 0.49
N GLU A 246 -14.94 -10.69 0.04
CA GLU A 246 -15.67 -11.64 0.90
C GLU A 246 -14.79 -12.15 2.04
N ASP A 247 -13.54 -12.55 1.74
CA ASP A 247 -12.58 -12.98 2.75
C ASP A 247 -12.29 -11.87 3.77
N LEU A 248 -12.18 -10.63 3.32
CA LEU A 248 -11.99 -9.48 4.20
C LEU A 248 -13.21 -9.24 5.10
N MET A 249 -14.43 -9.34 4.54
CA MET A 249 -15.67 -9.23 5.32
C MET A 249 -15.75 -10.31 6.40
N LEU A 250 -15.44 -11.56 6.04
CA LEU A 250 -15.44 -12.69 6.99
C LEU A 250 -14.42 -12.48 8.12
N LYS A 251 -13.21 -11.98 7.79
CA LYS A 251 -12.19 -11.67 8.82
C LYS A 251 -12.67 -10.56 9.76
N ARG A 252 -13.21 -9.48 9.23
CA ARG A 252 -13.75 -8.37 10.03
C ARG A 252 -14.90 -8.81 10.94
N ASP A 253 -15.79 -9.65 10.44
CA ASP A 253 -16.88 -10.20 11.24
C ASP A 253 -16.34 -11.11 12.36
N ALA A 254 -15.34 -11.94 12.08
CA ALA A 254 -14.70 -12.77 13.09
C ALA A 254 -14.01 -11.93 14.17
N GLU A 255 -13.25 -10.89 13.79
CA GLU A 255 -12.62 -9.96 14.73
C GLU A 255 -13.64 -9.24 15.59
N ARG A 256 -14.69 -8.70 14.99
CA ARG A 256 -15.79 -8.04 15.70
C ARG A 256 -16.49 -8.97 16.69
N ASN A 257 -16.73 -10.22 16.29
CA ASN A 257 -17.34 -11.23 17.15
C ASN A 257 -16.43 -11.56 18.37
N ILE A 258 -15.10 -11.60 18.16
CA ILE A 258 -14.12 -11.78 19.24
C ILE A 258 -14.10 -10.56 20.18
N GLU A 259 -14.13 -9.33 19.66
CA GLU A 259 -14.20 -8.12 20.48
C GLU A 259 -15.49 -8.09 21.32
N LEU A 260 -16.63 -8.35 20.69
CA LEU A 260 -17.91 -8.44 21.37
C LEU A 260 -17.87 -9.49 22.49
N ALA A 261 -17.31 -10.67 22.23
CA ALA A 261 -17.15 -11.70 23.24
C ALA A 261 -16.28 -11.24 24.42
N LYS A 262 -15.16 -10.55 24.15
CA LYS A 262 -14.28 -9.99 25.19
C LYS A 262 -14.99 -8.97 26.07
N GLU A 263 -15.79 -8.07 25.49
CA GLU A 263 -16.60 -7.12 26.23
C GLU A 263 -17.62 -7.83 27.11
N MET A 264 -18.35 -8.81 26.56
CA MET A 264 -19.32 -9.59 27.30
C MET A 264 -18.71 -10.45 28.45
N ILE A 265 -17.48 -10.96 28.25
CA ILE A 265 -16.69 -11.64 29.29
C ILE A 265 -16.32 -10.65 30.41
N ALA A 266 -15.89 -9.44 30.06
CA ALA A 266 -15.56 -8.40 31.04
C ALA A 266 -16.79 -7.99 31.89
N ASP A 267 -17.99 -8.02 31.29
CA ASP A 267 -19.27 -7.77 31.96
C ASP A 267 -19.80 -8.99 32.74
N ASN A 268 -19.04 -10.10 32.82
CA ASN A 268 -19.37 -11.34 33.49
C ASN A 268 -20.69 -11.98 33.02
N LEU A 269 -21.01 -11.91 31.74
CA LEU A 269 -22.18 -12.56 31.17
C LEU A 269 -22.03 -14.09 31.15
N PRO A 270 -23.13 -14.88 31.25
CA PRO A 270 -23.09 -16.33 31.10
C PRO A 270 -22.53 -16.76 29.73
N VAL A 271 -21.72 -17.83 29.72
CA VAL A 271 -21.03 -18.31 28.50
C VAL A 271 -22.01 -18.64 27.37
N GLU A 272 -23.18 -19.17 27.70
CA GLU A 272 -24.27 -19.48 26.75
C GLU A 272 -24.81 -18.20 26.06
N GLN A 273 -24.89 -17.09 26.79
CA GLN A 273 -25.31 -15.80 26.25
C GLN A 273 -24.20 -15.23 25.32
N ILE A 274 -22.95 -15.31 25.78
CA ILE A 274 -21.80 -14.88 24.97
C ILE A 274 -21.79 -15.66 23.64
N ALA A 275 -21.93 -16.99 23.66
CA ALA A 275 -21.96 -17.82 22.44
C ALA A 275 -23.10 -17.41 21.50
N LYS A 276 -24.28 -17.16 22.06
CA LYS A 276 -25.47 -16.76 21.28
C LYS A 276 -25.27 -15.44 20.54
N TYR A 277 -24.69 -14.44 21.19
CA TYR A 277 -24.57 -13.08 20.62
C TYR A 277 -23.30 -12.87 19.82
N SER A 278 -22.16 -13.44 20.24
CA SER A 278 -20.90 -13.34 19.54
C SER A 278 -20.75 -14.33 18.34
N LYS A 279 -21.66 -15.32 18.27
CA LYS A 279 -21.62 -16.43 17.30
C LYS A 279 -20.32 -17.25 17.35
N LEU A 280 -19.55 -17.16 18.43
CA LEU A 280 -18.36 -17.95 18.66
C LEU A 280 -18.71 -19.31 19.28
N SER A 281 -17.89 -20.33 19.07
CA SER A 281 -18.03 -21.61 19.73
C SER A 281 -17.73 -21.52 21.24
N MET A 282 -18.28 -22.43 22.02
CA MET A 282 -18.04 -22.49 23.46
C MET A 282 -16.56 -22.68 23.79
N GLU A 283 -15.86 -23.49 22.98
CA GLU A 283 -14.40 -23.71 23.08
C GLU A 283 -13.63 -22.41 22.91
N LYS A 284 -13.99 -21.60 21.88
CA LYS A 284 -13.33 -20.34 21.62
C LYS A 284 -13.56 -19.31 22.72
N ILE A 285 -14.77 -19.28 23.31
CA ILE A 285 -15.08 -18.41 24.45
C ILE A 285 -14.26 -18.84 25.67
N GLN A 286 -14.13 -20.15 25.92
CA GLN A 286 -13.35 -20.66 27.04
C GLN A 286 -11.86 -20.33 26.89
N GLU A 287 -11.31 -20.36 25.64
CA GLU A 287 -9.95 -19.90 25.35
C GLU A 287 -9.76 -18.41 25.67
N LEU A 288 -10.73 -17.57 25.31
CA LEU A 288 -10.70 -16.13 25.60
C LEU A 288 -10.75 -15.86 27.11
N ILE A 289 -11.61 -16.60 27.89
CA ILE A 289 -11.68 -16.50 29.34
C ILE A 289 -10.35 -16.89 30.00
N ASN A 290 -9.70 -17.93 29.51
CA ASN A 290 -8.43 -18.42 30.05
C ASN A 290 -7.21 -17.57 29.62
N GLY A 291 -7.39 -16.47 28.90
CA GLY A 291 -6.32 -15.58 28.46
C GLY A 291 -5.39 -16.18 27.41
N LYS A 292 -5.76 -17.27 26.76
CA LYS A 292 -5.04 -17.85 25.63
C LYS A 292 -5.45 -17.08 24.37
N SER A 293 -4.74 -15.98 24.09
CA SER A 293 -4.82 -15.32 22.78
C SER A 293 -4.32 -16.29 21.71
N ALA A 294 -5.09 -16.46 20.67
CA ALA A 294 -4.65 -17.15 19.46
C ALA A 294 -3.74 -16.24 18.64
#